data_2ea29580b487adead42049333a0c982c
#
_entry.id   2ea29580b487adead42049333a0c982c
#
_cell.length_a   1.000
_cell.length_b   1.000
_cell.length_c   1.000
_cell.angle_alpha   90.00
_cell.angle_beta   90.00
_cell.angle_gamma   90.00
#
_symmetry.space_group_name_H-M   'P 1'
#
loop_
_entity.id
_entity.type
_entity.pdbx_description
1 polymer ?
#
loop_
_entity_poly.entity_id
_entity_poly.type
_entity_poly.pdbx_seq_one_letter_code
_entity_poly.pdbx_strand_id
1 'polypeptide(L)'
;MKKILIVVDMQNDFIDGALGFAWAKDIYPYVLEQIKEYEKNDDEVIFTRDSHDENYLSSMEGKYLPVEHVIKGTDGWLFYGELEEISKKHHVFEKPTFGSVLLGEYLLKNKFETITLLGIVSNMCVISNAIVAKTAQPETRIIVDSKGSASFDLEMEAKAYAILENLHIDVI
;
A
#
# COMPACT_ATOMS: atom_id res chain seq x y z
N MET A 1 17.71 5.73 -14.47
CA MET A 1 17.21 4.64 -13.58
C MET A 1 15.71 4.56 -13.77
N LYS A 2 15.11 3.39 -13.51
CA LYS A 2 13.65 3.23 -13.53
C LYS A 2 13.02 3.88 -12.29
N LYS A 3 11.77 4.30 -12.43
CA LYS A 3 10.90 4.64 -11.31
C LYS A 3 10.14 3.41 -10.86
N ILE A 4 9.59 3.45 -9.66
CA ILE A 4 8.75 2.36 -9.15
C ILE A 4 7.48 2.92 -8.52
N LEU A 5 6.36 2.28 -8.82
CA LEU A 5 5.06 2.48 -8.17
C LEU A 5 4.78 1.31 -7.23
N ILE A 6 4.48 1.60 -5.99
CA ILE A 6 4.08 0.63 -4.97
C ILE A 6 2.60 0.82 -4.68
N VAL A 7 1.79 -0.15 -5.11
CA VAL A 7 0.35 -0.18 -4.87
C VAL A 7 0.11 -0.91 -3.55
N VAL A 8 -0.34 -0.17 -2.54
CA VAL A 8 -0.43 -0.66 -1.16
C VAL A 8 -1.84 -1.17 -0.86
N ASP A 9 -1.97 -2.46 -0.61
CA ASP A 9 -3.12 -3.16 0.00
C ASP A 9 -4.51 -2.79 -0.59
N MET A 10 -4.60 -2.63 -1.88
CA MET A 10 -5.88 -2.35 -2.56
C MET A 10 -6.76 -3.61 -2.65
N GLN A 11 -7.12 -4.17 -1.46
CA GLN A 11 -7.85 -5.43 -1.29
C GLN A 11 -9.33 -5.19 -1.01
N ASN A 12 -10.18 -6.20 -1.31
CA ASN A 12 -11.63 -6.10 -1.17
C ASN A 12 -12.06 -5.70 0.25
N ASP A 13 -11.47 -6.30 1.29
CA ASP A 13 -11.86 -6.00 2.68
C ASP A 13 -11.59 -4.55 3.09
N PHE A 14 -10.62 -3.88 2.49
CA PHE A 14 -10.31 -2.47 2.76
C PHE A 14 -11.12 -1.50 1.89
N ILE A 15 -11.70 -1.97 0.78
CA ILE A 15 -12.47 -1.12 -0.14
C ILE A 15 -13.96 -1.15 0.19
N ASP A 16 -14.58 -2.33 0.20
CA ASP A 16 -16.01 -2.50 0.42
C ASP A 16 -16.36 -3.74 1.27
N GLY A 17 -15.36 -4.42 1.82
CA GLY A 17 -15.53 -5.56 2.72
C GLY A 17 -15.48 -5.18 4.20
N ALA A 18 -14.87 -6.03 5.04
CA ALA A 18 -14.92 -5.96 6.49
C ALA A 18 -14.44 -4.63 7.11
N LEU A 19 -13.45 -3.98 6.51
CA LEU A 19 -12.89 -2.69 6.92
C LEU A 19 -13.07 -1.60 5.85
N GLY A 20 -13.99 -1.81 4.91
CA GLY A 20 -14.32 -0.85 3.87
C GLY A 20 -14.95 0.43 4.40
N PHE A 21 -14.78 1.53 3.66
CA PHE A 21 -15.35 2.83 3.99
C PHE A 21 -15.88 3.56 2.74
N ALA A 22 -16.81 4.49 2.92
CA ALA A 22 -17.64 5.03 1.84
C ALA A 22 -16.87 5.56 0.62
N TRP A 23 -15.72 6.22 0.83
CA TRP A 23 -14.92 6.84 -0.23
C TRP A 23 -13.67 6.03 -0.63
N ALA A 24 -13.49 4.81 -0.09
CA ALA A 24 -12.36 3.95 -0.47
C ALA A 24 -12.33 3.63 -1.98
N LYS A 25 -13.51 3.53 -2.59
CA LYS A 25 -13.64 3.27 -4.05
C LYS A 25 -13.22 4.45 -4.92
N ASP A 26 -13.23 5.66 -4.40
CA ASP A 26 -13.01 6.87 -5.19
C ASP A 26 -11.59 6.95 -5.75
N ILE A 27 -10.61 6.36 -5.05
CA ILE A 27 -9.22 6.33 -5.52
C ILE A 27 -8.95 5.26 -6.59
N TYR A 28 -9.81 4.24 -6.71
CA TYR A 28 -9.57 3.09 -7.57
C TYR A 28 -9.33 3.43 -9.06
N PRO A 29 -10.13 4.30 -9.71
CA PRO A 29 -9.88 4.67 -11.11
C PRO A 29 -8.51 5.35 -11.29
N TYR A 30 -8.11 6.20 -10.34
CA TYR A 30 -6.83 6.88 -10.38
C TYR A 30 -5.65 5.89 -10.18
N VAL A 31 -5.79 4.94 -9.27
CA VAL A 31 -4.79 3.88 -9.09
C VAL A 31 -4.58 3.08 -10.38
N LEU A 32 -5.66 2.71 -11.08
CA LEU A 32 -5.57 2.05 -12.38
C LEU A 32 -4.87 2.90 -13.44
N GLU A 33 -5.14 4.20 -13.46
CA GLU A 33 -4.49 5.13 -14.38
C GLU A 33 -2.98 5.20 -14.11
N GLN A 34 -2.57 5.33 -12.85
CA GLN A 34 -1.17 5.37 -12.46
C GLN A 34 -0.42 4.08 -12.83
N ILE A 35 -1.01 2.92 -12.60
CA ILE A 35 -0.41 1.64 -13.01
C ILE A 35 -0.15 1.63 -14.51
N LYS A 36 -1.15 1.99 -15.33
CA LYS A 36 -1.02 2.05 -16.79
C LYS A 36 0.05 3.03 -17.25
N GLU A 37 0.20 4.16 -16.55
CA GLU A 37 1.23 5.15 -16.88
C GLU A 37 2.64 4.62 -16.62
N TYR A 38 2.86 3.97 -15.47
CA TYR A 38 4.15 3.36 -15.14
C TYR A 38 4.49 2.21 -16.12
N GLU A 39 3.53 1.33 -16.41
CA GLU A 39 3.71 0.25 -17.39
C GLU A 39 4.09 0.81 -18.79
N LYS A 40 3.40 1.86 -19.24
CA LYS A 40 3.65 2.50 -20.53
C LYS A 40 5.07 3.09 -20.65
N ASN A 41 5.63 3.55 -19.55
CA ASN A 41 6.96 4.14 -19.47
C ASN A 41 8.06 3.09 -19.22
N ASP A 42 7.74 1.80 -19.20
CA ASP A 42 8.63 0.71 -18.81
C ASP A 42 9.21 0.87 -17.39
N ASP A 43 8.49 1.59 -16.53
CA ASP A 43 8.77 1.73 -15.11
C ASP A 43 8.21 0.53 -14.35
N GLU A 44 8.64 0.33 -13.12
CA GLU A 44 8.26 -0.83 -12.33
C GLU A 44 6.97 -0.59 -11.55
N VAL A 45 6.12 -1.61 -11.49
CA VAL A 45 4.94 -1.64 -10.62
C VAL A 45 5.02 -2.86 -9.73
N ILE A 46 4.81 -2.68 -8.44
CA ILE A 46 4.71 -3.75 -7.45
C ILE A 46 3.53 -3.54 -6.53
N PHE A 47 3.11 -4.61 -5.85
CA PHE A 47 1.98 -4.60 -4.93
C PHE A 47 2.41 -5.07 -3.55
N THR A 48 1.80 -4.52 -2.50
CA THR A 48 1.75 -5.18 -1.21
C THR A 48 0.36 -5.78 -0.99
N ARG A 49 0.31 -6.91 -0.29
CA ARG A 49 -0.93 -7.60 0.05
C ARG A 49 -0.90 -7.94 1.53
N ASP A 50 -1.76 -7.33 2.30
CA ASP A 50 -1.94 -7.70 3.69
C ASP A 50 -2.55 -9.09 3.79
N SER A 51 -2.04 -9.93 4.69
CA SER A 51 -2.38 -11.35 4.71
C SER A 51 -2.38 -11.90 6.12
N HIS A 52 -3.55 -12.23 6.62
CA HIS A 52 -3.74 -12.87 7.91
C HIS A 52 -4.18 -14.33 7.74
N ASP A 53 -4.03 -15.12 8.78
CA ASP A 53 -4.55 -16.48 8.87
C ASP A 53 -5.80 -16.56 9.76
N GLU A 54 -6.39 -17.73 9.85
CA GLU A 54 -7.58 -18.02 10.66
C GLU A 54 -7.42 -17.74 12.16
N ASN A 55 -6.19 -17.56 12.65
CA ASN A 55 -5.89 -17.26 14.04
C ASN A 55 -5.75 -15.75 14.30
N TYR A 56 -6.12 -14.89 13.33
CA TYR A 56 -5.97 -13.44 13.41
C TYR A 56 -6.42 -12.84 14.75
N LEU A 57 -7.58 -13.24 15.27
CA LEU A 57 -8.12 -12.72 16.54
C LEU A 57 -7.23 -13.03 17.76
N SER A 58 -6.34 -14.01 17.65
CA SER A 58 -5.36 -14.34 18.69
C SER A 58 -4.05 -13.57 18.54
N SER A 59 -3.84 -12.87 17.42
CA SER A 59 -2.66 -12.07 17.15
C SER A 59 -2.62 -10.81 18.00
N MET A 60 -1.46 -10.11 18.02
CA MET A 60 -1.39 -8.80 18.66
C MET A 60 -2.28 -7.78 17.97
N GLU A 61 -2.33 -7.79 16.63
CA GLU A 61 -3.18 -6.88 15.88
C GLU A 61 -4.66 -7.16 16.15
N GLY A 62 -5.08 -8.43 16.15
CA GLY A 62 -6.45 -8.83 16.46
C GLY A 62 -6.93 -8.45 17.86
N LYS A 63 -6.01 -8.23 18.84
CA LYS A 63 -6.37 -7.70 20.15
C LYS A 63 -6.71 -6.20 20.13
N TYR A 64 -6.10 -5.43 19.21
CA TYR A 64 -6.38 -4.01 19.04
C TYR A 64 -7.52 -3.75 18.05
N LEU A 65 -7.63 -4.59 17.03
CA LEU A 65 -8.66 -4.52 15.99
C LEU A 65 -9.34 -5.89 15.86
N PRO A 66 -10.35 -6.21 16.70
CA PRO A 66 -11.00 -7.52 16.73
C PRO A 66 -12.00 -7.70 15.57
N VAL A 67 -11.56 -7.46 14.34
CA VAL A 67 -12.31 -7.64 13.10
C VAL A 67 -11.47 -8.47 12.16
N GLU A 68 -11.91 -9.71 11.89
CA GLU A 68 -11.24 -10.55 10.90
C GLU A 68 -11.32 -9.88 9.52
N HIS A 69 -10.18 -9.76 8.87
CA HIS A 69 -10.06 -9.17 7.54
C HIS A 69 -8.86 -9.76 6.81
N VAL A 70 -8.88 -9.68 5.50
CA VAL A 70 -7.85 -10.17 4.58
C VAL A 70 -7.29 -11.55 4.95
N ILE A 71 -8.19 -12.44 5.42
CA ILE A 71 -7.82 -13.82 5.72
C ILE A 71 -7.44 -14.52 4.42
N LYS A 72 -6.26 -15.07 4.37
CA LYS A 72 -5.68 -15.69 3.17
C LYS A 72 -6.60 -16.72 2.54
N GLY A 73 -6.85 -16.58 1.25
CA GLY A 73 -7.72 -17.46 0.47
C GLY A 73 -9.20 -17.08 0.49
N THR A 74 -9.60 -16.03 1.21
CA THR A 74 -10.97 -15.49 1.15
C THR A 74 -11.10 -14.44 0.04
N ASP A 75 -12.33 -14.11 -0.32
CA ASP A 75 -12.62 -13.05 -1.29
C ASP A 75 -12.12 -11.68 -0.80
N GLY A 76 -12.23 -11.40 0.51
CA GLY A 76 -11.73 -10.18 1.13
C GLY A 76 -10.22 -9.96 0.98
N TRP A 77 -9.44 -11.04 0.87
CA TRP A 77 -8.00 -11.03 0.69
C TRP A 77 -7.57 -10.68 -0.74
N LEU A 78 -8.42 -10.94 -1.74
CA LEU A 78 -8.12 -10.62 -3.14
C LEU A 78 -8.02 -9.10 -3.36
N PHE A 79 -7.23 -8.69 -4.33
CA PHE A 79 -7.22 -7.28 -4.74
C PHE A 79 -8.54 -6.88 -5.38
N TYR A 80 -8.90 -5.63 -5.20
CA TYR A 80 -10.17 -5.10 -5.66
C TYR A 80 -10.26 -4.98 -7.18
N GLY A 81 -11.35 -5.43 -7.74
CA GLY A 81 -11.69 -5.28 -9.15
C GLY A 81 -10.64 -5.89 -10.09
N GLU A 82 -10.21 -5.13 -11.10
CA GLU A 82 -9.22 -5.58 -12.09
C GLU A 82 -7.81 -5.75 -11.51
N LEU A 83 -7.52 -5.19 -10.32
CA LEU A 83 -6.19 -5.24 -9.72
C LEU A 83 -5.76 -6.66 -9.40
N GLU A 84 -6.69 -7.60 -9.13
CA GLU A 84 -6.33 -9.00 -8.92
C GLU A 84 -5.68 -9.61 -10.18
N GLU A 85 -6.25 -9.38 -11.35
CA GLU A 85 -5.67 -9.88 -12.61
C GLU A 85 -4.41 -9.11 -13.02
N ILE A 86 -4.37 -7.80 -12.78
CA ILE A 86 -3.22 -6.96 -13.06
C ILE A 86 -2.02 -7.40 -12.20
N SER A 87 -2.25 -7.63 -10.92
CA SER A 87 -1.19 -7.99 -9.96
C SER A 87 -0.44 -9.28 -10.33
N LYS A 88 -1.07 -10.19 -11.05
CA LYS A 88 -0.44 -11.45 -11.51
C LYS A 88 0.75 -11.23 -12.46
N LYS A 89 0.87 -10.05 -13.05
CA LYS A 89 1.98 -9.66 -13.93
C LYS A 89 3.12 -8.97 -13.20
N HIS A 90 2.94 -8.67 -11.94
CA HIS A 90 3.83 -7.86 -11.11
C HIS A 90 4.28 -8.61 -9.87
N HIS A 91 5.29 -8.08 -9.20
CA HIS A 91 5.72 -8.61 -7.91
C HIS A 91 4.71 -8.24 -6.82
N VAL A 92 4.30 -9.22 -6.03
CA VAL A 92 3.39 -9.03 -4.89
C VAL A 92 4.12 -9.43 -3.60
N PHE A 93 4.24 -8.51 -2.66
CA PHE A 93 4.77 -8.75 -1.33
C PHE A 93 3.64 -8.99 -0.33
N GLU A 94 3.41 -10.24 0.05
CA GLU A 94 2.53 -10.53 1.18
C GLU A 94 3.19 -10.09 2.48
N LYS A 95 2.42 -9.52 3.38
CA LYS A 95 2.89 -9.01 4.67
C LYS A 95 1.86 -9.30 5.77
N PRO A 96 2.30 -9.65 6.99
CA PRO A 96 1.40 -9.97 8.11
C PRO A 96 1.04 -8.76 8.97
N THR A 97 1.41 -7.57 8.58
CA THR A 97 1.23 -6.31 9.32
C THR A 97 1.41 -5.11 8.41
N PHE A 98 1.36 -3.89 8.94
CA PHE A 98 1.34 -2.62 8.21
C PHE A 98 2.51 -2.43 7.23
N GLY A 99 3.75 -2.57 7.70
CA GLY A 99 4.95 -2.45 6.86
C GLY A 99 5.47 -3.81 6.39
N SER A 100 6.10 -3.84 5.21
CA SER A 100 6.67 -5.05 4.61
C SER A 100 8.20 -5.08 4.75
N VAL A 101 8.70 -6.05 5.50
CA VAL A 101 10.15 -6.32 5.58
C VAL A 101 10.68 -6.79 4.22
N LEU A 102 9.93 -7.66 3.52
CA LEU A 102 10.32 -8.16 2.19
C LEU A 102 10.41 -7.04 1.16
N LEU A 103 9.51 -6.06 1.20
CA LEU A 103 9.62 -4.85 0.39
C LEU A 103 10.92 -4.09 0.70
N GLY A 104 11.24 -3.91 1.98
CA GLY A 104 12.49 -3.27 2.40
C GLY A 104 13.72 -4.00 1.86
N GLU A 105 13.77 -5.32 1.97
CA GLU A 105 14.85 -6.14 1.42
C GLU A 105 14.97 -6.03 -0.11
N TYR A 106 13.82 -5.96 -0.79
CA TYR A 106 13.78 -5.75 -2.24
C TYR A 106 14.37 -4.40 -2.62
N LEU A 107 13.96 -3.33 -1.94
CA LEU A 107 14.44 -1.97 -2.18
C LEU A 107 15.92 -1.78 -1.82
N LEU A 108 16.46 -2.53 -0.87
CA LEU A 108 17.91 -2.52 -0.59
C LEU A 108 18.73 -3.05 -1.77
N LYS A 109 18.19 -4.01 -2.52
CA LYS A 109 18.88 -4.69 -3.64
C LYS A 109 18.68 -4.00 -4.98
N ASN A 110 17.55 -3.30 -5.16
CA ASN A 110 17.14 -2.69 -6.43
C ASN A 110 17.01 -1.17 -6.25
N LYS A 111 17.81 -0.40 -7.00
CA LYS A 111 17.84 1.07 -6.89
C LYS A 111 16.91 1.72 -7.91
N PHE A 112 16.19 2.74 -7.45
CA PHE A 112 15.23 3.49 -8.26
C PHE A 112 15.57 4.98 -8.26
N GLU A 113 15.14 5.68 -9.30
CA GLU A 113 15.21 7.15 -9.39
C GLU A 113 14.19 7.80 -8.45
N THR A 114 12.99 7.23 -8.43
CA THR A 114 11.88 7.70 -7.60
C THR A 114 11.05 6.49 -7.16
N ILE A 115 10.61 6.51 -5.91
CA ILE A 115 9.69 5.52 -5.35
C ILE A 115 8.39 6.23 -5.01
N THR A 116 7.31 5.87 -5.69
CA THR A 116 5.97 6.42 -5.43
C THR A 116 5.10 5.36 -4.77
N LEU A 117 4.38 5.74 -3.71
CA LEU A 117 3.42 4.87 -3.02
C LEU A 117 2.03 5.48 -3.11
N LEU A 118 1.02 4.63 -3.27
CA LEU A 118 -0.40 4.96 -3.16
C LEU A 118 -1.17 3.73 -2.66
N GLY A 119 -2.39 3.91 -2.21
CA GLY A 119 -3.26 2.82 -1.74
C GLY A 119 -3.91 3.07 -0.38
N ILE A 120 -4.15 2.03 0.39
CA ILE A 120 -4.97 2.01 1.61
C ILE A 120 -4.25 1.32 2.77
N VAL A 121 -4.40 1.84 3.99
CA VAL A 121 -4.89 3.16 4.35
C VAL A 121 -3.69 4.08 4.56
N SER A 122 -3.85 5.34 4.18
CA SER A 122 -2.78 6.34 4.17
C SER A 122 -2.05 6.48 5.51
N ASN A 123 -2.76 6.42 6.63
CA ASN A 123 -2.21 6.58 7.99
C ASN A 123 -1.75 5.27 8.65
N MET A 124 -1.76 4.15 7.94
CA MET A 124 -1.30 2.84 8.44
C MET A 124 -0.35 2.15 7.46
N CYS A 125 -0.86 1.39 6.49
CA CYS A 125 -0.03 0.62 5.57
C CYS A 125 0.79 1.50 4.62
N VAL A 126 0.21 2.60 4.11
CA VAL A 126 0.93 3.51 3.19
C VAL A 126 2.10 4.20 3.91
N ILE A 127 1.85 4.88 5.04
CA ILE A 127 2.91 5.54 5.81
C ILE A 127 3.98 4.53 6.27
N SER A 128 3.59 3.33 6.72
CA SER A 128 4.53 2.30 7.18
C SER A 128 5.47 1.86 6.06
N ASN A 129 4.95 1.60 4.86
CA ASN A 129 5.77 1.20 3.72
C ASN A 129 6.57 2.38 3.13
N ALA A 130 6.09 3.62 3.23
CA ALA A 130 6.85 4.81 2.86
C ALA A 130 8.08 5.00 3.77
N ILE A 131 7.94 4.76 5.07
CA ILE A 131 9.07 4.78 6.02
C ILE A 131 10.04 3.64 5.73
N VAL A 132 9.55 2.43 5.42
CA VAL A 132 10.39 1.31 4.97
C VAL A 132 11.18 1.69 3.73
N ALA A 133 10.54 2.29 2.72
CA ALA A 133 11.19 2.74 1.50
C ALA A 133 12.26 3.80 1.78
N LYS A 134 11.96 4.80 2.61
CA LYS A 134 12.91 5.86 3.01
C LYS A 134 14.10 5.29 3.77
N THR A 135 13.87 4.30 4.62
CA THR A 135 14.93 3.61 5.38
C THR A 135 15.84 2.81 4.45
N ALA A 136 15.25 2.11 3.46
CA ALA A 136 16.02 1.30 2.50
C ALA A 136 16.78 2.14 1.47
N GLN A 137 16.25 3.30 1.08
CA GLN A 137 16.85 4.20 0.08
C GLN A 137 16.80 5.67 0.54
N PRO A 138 17.63 6.08 1.51
CA PRO A 138 17.57 7.42 2.11
C PRO A 138 17.85 8.55 1.11
N GLU A 139 18.61 8.30 0.06
CA GLU A 139 18.98 9.29 -0.97
C GLU A 139 17.99 9.31 -2.16
N THR A 140 17.07 8.34 -2.24
CA THR A 140 16.05 8.31 -3.29
C THR A 140 14.88 9.22 -2.92
N ARG A 141 14.32 9.89 -3.91
CA ARG A 141 13.07 10.65 -3.74
C ARG A 141 11.92 9.70 -3.51
N ILE A 142 11.31 9.78 -2.33
CA ILE A 142 10.13 9.00 -1.96
C ILE A 142 8.90 9.91 -2.02
N ILE A 143 7.84 9.45 -2.65
CA ILE A 143 6.60 10.18 -2.85
C ILE A 143 5.44 9.33 -2.34
N VAL A 144 4.54 9.92 -1.57
CA VAL A 144 3.19 9.41 -1.32
C VAL A 144 2.22 10.24 -2.16
N ASP A 145 1.51 9.56 -3.07
CA ASP A 145 0.50 10.20 -3.92
C ASP A 145 -0.85 10.20 -3.19
N SER A 146 -1.23 11.37 -2.68
CA SER A 146 -2.44 11.55 -1.89
C SER A 146 -3.73 11.38 -2.70
N LYS A 147 -3.69 11.59 -4.03
CA LYS A 147 -4.88 11.34 -4.88
C LYS A 147 -5.19 9.86 -5.01
N GLY A 148 -4.15 9.02 -4.95
CA GLY A 148 -4.29 7.57 -5.01
C GLY A 148 -4.30 6.91 -3.63
N SER A 149 -4.34 7.68 -2.55
CA SER A 149 -4.36 7.18 -1.18
C SER A 149 -5.61 7.64 -0.44
N ALA A 150 -6.07 6.85 0.52
CA ALA A 150 -7.25 7.18 1.31
C ALA A 150 -7.19 6.58 2.72
N SER A 151 -7.92 7.18 3.65
CA SER A 151 -8.18 6.66 4.99
C SER A 151 -9.64 6.86 5.39
N PHE A 152 -10.13 5.98 6.25
CA PHE A 152 -11.43 6.17 6.92
C PHE A 152 -11.38 7.28 8.00
N ASP A 153 -10.19 7.65 8.47
CA ASP A 153 -9.94 8.69 9.48
C ASP A 153 -9.14 9.85 8.85
N LEU A 154 -9.87 10.89 8.43
CA LEU A 154 -9.28 12.05 7.75
C LEU A 154 -8.37 12.88 8.65
N GLU A 155 -8.60 12.87 9.97
CA GLU A 155 -7.71 13.58 10.91
C GLU A 155 -6.38 12.85 11.05
N MET A 156 -6.40 11.52 11.16
CA MET A 156 -5.20 10.70 11.19
C MET A 156 -4.46 10.70 9.85
N GLU A 157 -5.18 10.75 8.73
CA GLU A 157 -4.58 10.93 7.40
C GLU A 157 -3.77 12.23 7.31
N ALA A 158 -4.35 13.36 7.72
CA ALA A 158 -3.65 14.64 7.72
C ALA A 158 -2.40 14.62 8.61
N LYS A 159 -2.47 13.97 9.77
CA LYS A 159 -1.31 13.78 10.66
C LYS A 159 -0.24 12.89 10.01
N ALA A 160 -0.65 11.81 9.35
CA ALA A 160 0.27 10.93 8.64
C ALA A 160 1.02 11.67 7.52
N TYR A 161 0.33 12.47 6.74
CA TYR A 161 0.96 13.28 5.69
C TYR A 161 1.96 14.28 6.28
N ALA A 162 1.60 14.99 7.36
CA ALA A 162 2.52 15.91 8.05
C ALA A 162 3.77 15.18 8.60
N ILE A 163 3.62 13.94 9.11
CA ILE A 163 4.76 13.13 9.57
C ILE A 163 5.65 12.74 8.38
N LEU A 164 5.05 12.31 7.26
CA LEU A 164 5.79 11.94 6.06
C LEU A 164 6.65 13.11 5.55
N GLU A 165 6.07 14.30 5.43
CA GLU A 165 6.79 15.51 5.02
C GLU A 165 7.95 15.84 5.98
N ASN A 166 7.74 15.70 7.30
CA ASN A 166 8.79 15.87 8.29
C ASN A 166 9.92 14.83 8.18
N LEU A 167 9.63 13.65 7.61
CA LEU A 167 10.60 12.60 7.32
C LEU A 167 11.23 12.74 5.91
N HIS A 168 11.04 13.87 5.25
CA HIS A 168 11.52 14.16 3.90
C HIS A 168 10.98 13.18 2.85
N ILE A 169 9.70 12.84 2.98
CA ILE A 169 8.92 12.09 2.00
C ILE A 169 7.91 13.08 1.41
N ASP A 170 7.92 13.25 0.09
CA ASP A 170 7.01 14.18 -0.56
C ASP A 170 5.58 13.65 -0.51
N VAL A 171 4.61 14.50 -0.20
CA VAL A 171 3.17 14.22 -0.36
C VAL A 171 2.65 15.11 -1.48
N ILE A 172 2.07 14.53 -2.53
CA ILE A 172 1.59 15.26 -3.71
C ILE A 172 0.10 15.05 -3.96
#